data_eb41dc5032baa9c958bbd28dfee5337e
#
_entry.id   eb41dc5032baa9c958bbd28dfee5337e
#
_cell.length_a   1.000
_cell.length_b   1.000
_cell.length_c   1.000
_cell.angle_alpha   90.00
_cell.angle_beta   90.00
_cell.angle_gamma   90.00
#
_symmetry.space_group_name_H-M   'P 1'
#
loop_
_entity.id
_entity.type
_entity.pdbx_description
1 polymer ?
#
loop_
_entity_poly.entity_id
_entity_poly.type
_entity_poly.pdbx_seq_one_letter_code
_entity_poly.pdbx_strand_id
1 'polypeptide(L)'
;MAEEHPSGLIEDSSRESATIPPPSHYKRSNNRRNIIIAVVVLIAVMGGLFLWRYLGSYESTDDAQVDAHLYPVSSRISGYVIKVNVDDNQYVQKGAVLVEIDPKDYEVAVEEAKANLASAEATAQSLNINVPITTTNTSSQLKFASSGVENASAAIVAAEKQVAAAHAQLQAAEAIDVKAQEDVRRYKSLVDKQELAQQIYDQAVATAKSSTASVAAAQENEAAAQQAVQQARSQLGQSEASRLSAETGPQQVSSTRARAHAAISDVQQKRAALEQAQLNLQYTQVVAPISGEVNKTVVVGMNVQPGQQLLTIVPLDDVWITANFKETQLRQMKAGQRSDIHVDSSGRTFKGHVDSIAGATGPLFSLLPPENATGNYVKIVQRIPVKIVLDPGENQDHQLRPGMNVVPDVYIR
;
A
#
# COMPACT_ATOMS: atom_id res chain seq x y z
N MET A 1 99.83 -27.98 -25.88
CA MET A 1 100.72 -27.73 -27.06
C MET A 1 100.77 -26.25 -27.13
N ALA A 2 101.83 -25.66 -26.53
CA ALA A 2 103.16 -25.40 -27.14
C ALA A 2 102.95 -24.16 -28.02
N GLU A 3 103.55 -23.12 -27.80
CA GLU A 3 104.91 -22.62 -27.63
C GLU A 3 105.02 -21.39 -28.49
N GLU A 4 105.70 -20.35 -28.40
CA GLU A 4 106.81 -19.90 -27.59
C GLU A 4 107.18 -18.48 -28.00
N HIS A 5 107.84 -17.82 -27.18
CA HIS A 5 108.69 -16.62 -27.34
C HIS A 5 109.79 -16.75 -28.40
N PRO A 6 110.61 -15.74 -28.70
CA PRO A 6 111.19 -14.70 -27.85
C PRO A 6 111.72 -13.39 -28.50
N SER A 7 112.00 -12.41 -27.69
CA SER A 7 113.22 -11.55 -27.41
C SER A 7 114.06 -10.86 -28.49
N GLY A 8 114.57 -9.74 -28.14
CA GLY A 8 115.86 -9.14 -28.56
C GLY A 8 115.80 -7.59 -28.57
N LEU A 9 116.27 -6.86 -27.57
CA LEU A 9 117.51 -6.28 -27.11
C LEU A 9 118.34 -5.44 -28.11
N ILE A 10 118.75 -4.34 -27.64
CA ILE A 10 120.01 -3.61 -27.66
C ILE A 10 119.92 -2.16 -28.20
N GLU A 11 120.16 -1.19 -27.34
CA GLU A 11 121.28 -0.21 -27.10
C GLU A 11 121.56 0.77 -28.29
N ASP A 12 121.93 1.96 -28.14
CA ASP A 12 122.70 2.78 -27.19
C ASP A 12 122.83 4.23 -27.69
N SER A 13 123.18 5.04 -26.73
CA SER A 13 124.02 6.29 -26.75
C SER A 13 123.47 7.64 -27.25
N SER A 14 123.37 8.39 -26.22
CA SER A 14 123.98 9.74 -26.02
C SER A 14 124.16 10.73 -27.19
N ARG A 15 123.60 11.88 -26.99
CA ARG A 15 124.36 13.15 -26.82
C ARG A 15 123.52 14.38 -26.35
N GLU A 16 124.03 14.99 -25.44
CA GLU A 16 123.82 16.31 -24.80
C GLU A 16 123.69 17.44 -25.83
N SER A 17 122.77 18.39 -25.65
CA SER A 17 123.11 19.84 -25.60
C SER A 17 121.91 20.77 -25.50
N ALA A 18 122.00 21.66 -24.58
CA ALA A 18 121.64 23.10 -24.54
C ALA A 18 120.13 23.49 -24.53
N THR A 19 119.77 23.96 -23.38
CA THR A 19 118.78 24.90 -22.91
C THR A 19 118.36 26.05 -23.86
N ILE A 20 117.06 26.24 -23.99
CA ILE A 20 116.36 27.49 -24.11
C ILE A 20 114.93 27.38 -23.53
N PRO A 21 114.47 28.26 -22.62
CA PRO A 21 113.09 28.12 -22.04
C PRO A 21 111.98 28.54 -22.96
N PRO A 22 110.84 27.79 -22.99
CA PRO A 22 109.68 28.13 -23.77
C PRO A 22 108.85 29.21 -23.08
N PRO A 23 108.07 30.02 -23.84
CA PRO A 23 107.18 31.06 -23.32
C PRO A 23 105.91 30.46 -22.65
N SER A 24 105.46 31.16 -21.61
CA SER A 24 104.23 30.86 -20.84
C SER A 24 103.00 30.91 -21.74
N HIS A 25 102.34 29.73 -21.90
CA HIS A 25 101.03 29.62 -22.50
C HIS A 25 99.98 29.99 -21.42
N TYR A 26 99.32 31.20 -21.65
CA TYR A 26 98.09 31.59 -20.97
C TYR A 26 96.96 30.54 -21.26
N LYS A 27 96.51 29.77 -20.27
CA LYS A 27 95.40 28.86 -20.32
C LYS A 27 94.11 29.65 -20.36
N ARG A 28 93.57 29.90 -21.58
CA ARG A 28 92.27 30.55 -21.81
C ARG A 28 91.20 29.71 -21.11
N SER A 29 90.69 30.26 -19.98
CA SER A 29 89.64 29.58 -19.16
C SER A 29 88.36 29.31 -20.01
N ASN A 30 88.06 28.02 -20.21
CA ASN A 30 86.83 27.55 -20.87
C ASN A 30 85.60 27.73 -19.99
N ASN A 31 85.62 28.57 -18.93
CA ASN A 31 84.49 28.69 -17.99
C ASN A 31 83.18 29.15 -18.65
N ARG A 32 83.19 29.90 -19.72
CA ARG A 32 81.97 30.29 -20.45
C ARG A 32 81.30 29.09 -21.14
N ARG A 33 82.12 28.22 -21.72
CA ARG A 33 81.57 26.97 -22.39
C ARG A 33 81.01 26.02 -21.36
N ASN A 34 81.67 25.86 -20.21
CA ASN A 34 81.19 25.00 -19.09
C ASN A 34 79.95 25.58 -18.43
N ILE A 35 79.84 26.91 -18.29
CA ILE A 35 78.63 27.57 -17.81
C ILE A 35 77.45 27.37 -18.80
N ILE A 36 77.68 27.51 -20.11
CA ILE A 36 76.65 27.30 -21.14
C ILE A 36 76.18 25.80 -21.11
N ILE A 37 77.12 24.85 -20.99
CA ILE A 37 76.78 23.44 -20.86
C ILE A 37 76.00 23.18 -19.56
N ALA A 38 76.42 23.76 -18.44
CA ALA A 38 75.67 23.63 -17.19
C ALA A 38 74.25 24.21 -17.24
N VAL A 39 74.06 25.34 -17.90
CA VAL A 39 72.71 25.95 -18.13
C VAL A 39 71.86 25.10 -19.06
N VAL A 40 72.41 24.55 -20.13
CA VAL A 40 71.66 23.64 -21.04
C VAL A 40 71.26 22.35 -20.33
N VAL A 41 72.16 21.76 -19.50
CA VAL A 41 71.83 20.58 -18.68
C VAL A 41 70.78 20.90 -17.61
N LEU A 42 70.83 22.09 -17.00
CA LEU A 42 69.83 22.53 -16.02
C LEU A 42 68.45 22.70 -16.67
N ILE A 43 68.41 23.32 -17.89
CA ILE A 43 67.14 23.46 -18.66
C ILE A 43 66.63 22.06 -19.09
N ALA A 44 67.49 21.16 -19.54
CA ALA A 44 67.08 19.79 -19.90
C ALA A 44 66.59 19.01 -18.68
N VAL A 45 67.22 19.13 -17.51
CA VAL A 45 66.74 18.51 -16.25
C VAL A 45 65.41 19.13 -15.78
N MET A 46 65.32 20.48 -15.81
CA MET A 46 64.02 21.16 -15.51
C MET A 46 62.93 20.78 -16.48
N GLY A 47 63.22 20.74 -17.78
CA GLY A 47 62.30 20.29 -18.83
C GLY A 47 61.88 18.82 -18.62
N GLY A 48 62.86 17.95 -18.32
CA GLY A 48 62.60 16.55 -17.99
C GLY A 48 61.75 16.36 -16.73
N LEU A 49 62.06 17.12 -15.65
CA LEU A 49 61.25 17.14 -14.44
C LEU A 49 59.84 17.68 -14.65
N PHE A 50 59.71 18.73 -15.46
CA PHE A 50 58.41 19.27 -15.83
C PHE A 50 57.61 18.28 -16.66
N LEU A 51 58.21 17.63 -17.63
CA LEU A 51 57.59 16.63 -18.48
C LEU A 51 57.21 15.38 -17.65
N TRP A 52 58.08 14.93 -16.76
CA TRP A 52 57.79 13.79 -15.84
C TRP A 52 56.65 14.13 -14.89
N ARG A 53 56.62 15.39 -14.37
CA ARG A 53 55.51 15.86 -13.53
C ARG A 53 54.21 16.01 -14.31
N TYR A 54 54.25 16.43 -15.56
CA TYR A 54 53.07 16.56 -16.45
C TYR A 54 52.51 15.19 -16.85
N LEU A 55 53.37 14.27 -17.28
CA LEU A 55 52.96 12.91 -17.64
C LEU A 55 52.48 12.07 -16.45
N GLY A 56 52.86 12.40 -15.23
CA GLY A 56 52.42 11.75 -13.99
C GLY A 56 51.25 12.45 -13.29
N SER A 57 50.57 13.42 -13.94
CA SER A 57 49.50 14.19 -13.32
C SER A 57 48.09 13.63 -13.58
N TYR A 58 47.95 12.71 -14.51
CA TYR A 58 46.68 12.05 -14.84
C TYR A 58 46.85 10.53 -15.08
N GLU A 59 45.81 9.79 -14.85
CA GLU A 59 45.70 8.38 -15.20
C GLU A 59 44.63 8.20 -16.29
N SER A 60 44.95 7.44 -17.34
CA SER A 60 44.09 7.22 -18.49
C SER A 60 43.79 5.74 -18.70
N THR A 61 42.64 5.43 -19.24
CA THR A 61 42.27 4.09 -19.68
C THR A 61 41.54 4.12 -21.01
N ASP A 62 41.84 3.17 -21.85
CA ASP A 62 41.16 2.89 -23.12
C ASP A 62 39.98 1.91 -22.97
N ASP A 63 39.82 1.35 -21.77
CA ASP A 63 38.73 0.42 -21.43
C ASP A 63 37.65 1.17 -20.68
N ALA A 64 36.95 2.04 -21.38
CA ALA A 64 35.86 2.82 -20.84
C ALA A 64 34.73 3.00 -21.87
N GLN A 65 33.52 2.93 -21.38
CA GLN A 65 32.30 3.10 -22.19
C GLN A 65 31.31 4.03 -21.52
N VAL A 66 30.47 4.64 -22.33
CA VAL A 66 29.30 5.38 -21.87
C VAL A 66 28.21 4.38 -21.48
N ASP A 67 27.70 4.52 -20.29
CA ASP A 67 26.58 3.74 -19.75
C ASP A 67 25.37 4.63 -19.46
N ALA A 68 24.17 4.03 -19.42
CA ALA A 68 22.93 4.66 -18.96
C ALA A 68 21.99 3.61 -18.40
N HIS A 69 21.01 4.06 -17.60
CA HIS A 69 19.90 3.21 -17.20
C HIS A 69 18.96 2.98 -18.39
N LEU A 70 18.86 1.75 -18.89
CA LEU A 70 17.89 1.38 -19.91
C LEU A 70 16.53 1.14 -19.25
N TYR A 71 15.47 1.78 -19.77
CA TYR A 71 14.12 1.64 -19.26
C TYR A 71 13.26 0.79 -20.20
N PRO A 72 13.12 -0.52 -19.92
CA PRO A 72 12.20 -1.36 -20.67
C PRO A 72 10.75 -0.98 -20.36
N VAL A 73 9.97 -0.66 -21.38
CA VAL A 73 8.55 -0.38 -21.28
C VAL A 73 7.79 -1.62 -21.71
N SER A 74 7.01 -2.20 -20.79
CA SER A 74 6.26 -3.43 -20.99
C SER A 74 4.76 -3.18 -20.94
N SER A 75 3.98 -4.02 -21.62
CA SER A 75 2.53 -4.01 -21.48
C SER A 75 2.11 -4.48 -20.08
N ARG A 76 1.07 -3.84 -19.51
CA ARG A 76 0.42 -4.29 -18.27
C ARG A 76 -0.82 -5.12 -18.52
N ILE A 77 -1.32 -5.11 -19.77
CA ILE A 77 -2.53 -5.78 -20.19
C ILE A 77 -2.28 -6.60 -21.45
N SER A 78 -3.18 -7.51 -21.78
CA SER A 78 -3.18 -8.24 -23.06
C SER A 78 -4.00 -7.50 -24.12
N GLY A 79 -3.72 -7.71 -25.37
CA GLY A 79 -4.53 -7.18 -26.46
C GLY A 79 -3.75 -6.98 -27.74
N TYR A 80 -4.42 -6.54 -28.78
CA TYR A 80 -3.80 -6.24 -30.07
C TYR A 80 -3.35 -4.79 -30.13
N VAL A 81 -2.14 -4.56 -30.61
CA VAL A 81 -1.62 -3.22 -30.87
C VAL A 81 -2.31 -2.62 -32.10
N ILE A 82 -3.05 -1.56 -31.93
CA ILE A 82 -3.77 -0.87 -33.03
C ILE A 82 -2.93 0.27 -33.60
N LYS A 83 -2.05 0.87 -32.81
CA LYS A 83 -1.21 1.97 -33.25
C LYS A 83 0.10 2.04 -32.46
N VAL A 84 1.18 2.38 -33.16
CA VAL A 84 2.48 2.74 -32.59
C VAL A 84 2.77 4.18 -32.99
N ASN A 85 2.88 5.08 -32.01
CA ASN A 85 2.98 6.51 -32.22
C ASN A 85 4.43 7.02 -32.31
N VAL A 86 5.39 6.10 -32.29
CA VAL A 86 6.82 6.42 -32.27
C VAL A 86 7.59 5.59 -33.27
N ASP A 87 8.68 6.16 -33.81
CA ASP A 87 9.64 5.47 -34.65
C ASP A 87 10.92 5.12 -33.89
N ASP A 88 11.73 4.22 -34.46
CA ASP A 88 13.03 3.90 -33.89
C ASP A 88 13.94 5.12 -33.87
N ASN A 89 14.70 5.25 -32.78
CA ASN A 89 15.60 6.37 -32.51
C ASN A 89 14.91 7.76 -32.45
N GLN A 90 13.58 7.76 -32.26
CA GLN A 90 12.84 8.99 -32.01
C GLN A 90 12.95 9.40 -30.55
N TYR A 91 13.26 10.69 -30.30
CA TYR A 91 13.21 11.24 -28.96
C TYR A 91 11.77 11.49 -28.51
N VAL A 92 11.42 11.02 -27.32
CA VAL A 92 10.10 11.17 -26.70
C VAL A 92 10.21 11.86 -25.35
N GLN A 93 9.18 12.62 -25.01
CA GLN A 93 9.05 13.23 -23.69
C GLN A 93 8.30 12.31 -22.75
N LYS A 94 8.60 12.41 -21.45
CA LYS A 94 7.85 11.73 -20.39
C LYS A 94 6.35 12.01 -20.53
N GLY A 95 5.52 10.95 -20.46
CA GLY A 95 4.07 11.03 -20.58
C GLY A 95 3.55 10.95 -22.03
N ALA A 96 4.42 10.94 -23.06
CA ALA A 96 3.99 10.75 -24.45
C ALA A 96 3.39 9.35 -24.61
N VAL A 97 2.30 9.24 -25.38
CA VAL A 97 1.67 7.96 -25.72
C VAL A 97 2.52 7.27 -26.80
N LEU A 98 3.04 6.12 -26.47
CA LEU A 98 3.96 5.37 -27.33
C LEU A 98 3.23 4.31 -28.15
N VAL A 99 2.36 3.55 -27.50
CA VAL A 99 1.62 2.43 -28.10
C VAL A 99 0.18 2.48 -27.63
N GLU A 100 -0.74 2.19 -28.56
CA GLU A 100 -2.15 2.05 -28.28
C GLU A 100 -2.58 0.61 -28.51
N ILE A 101 -3.15 -0.01 -27.47
CA ILE A 101 -3.73 -1.36 -27.50
C ILE A 101 -5.24 -1.21 -27.71
N ASP A 102 -5.90 -2.14 -28.38
CA ASP A 102 -7.35 -2.09 -28.63
C ASP A 102 -8.15 -1.91 -27.32
N PRO A 103 -8.85 -0.79 -27.11
CA PRO A 103 -9.53 -0.49 -25.88
C PRO A 103 -10.92 -1.13 -25.76
N LYS A 104 -11.49 -1.68 -26.86
CA LYS A 104 -12.92 -2.06 -26.93
C LYS A 104 -13.37 -3.01 -25.84
N ASP A 105 -12.60 -4.07 -25.60
CA ASP A 105 -12.95 -5.05 -24.55
C ASP A 105 -12.88 -4.41 -23.15
N TYR A 106 -11.96 -3.49 -22.93
CA TYR A 106 -11.81 -2.74 -21.69
C TYR A 106 -12.89 -1.67 -21.50
N GLU A 107 -13.35 -1.02 -22.58
CA GLU A 107 -14.49 -0.11 -22.55
C GLU A 107 -15.77 -0.84 -22.15
N VAL A 108 -16.04 -2.01 -22.73
CA VAL A 108 -17.18 -2.87 -22.34
C VAL A 108 -17.08 -3.29 -20.89
N ALA A 109 -15.90 -3.69 -20.41
CA ALA A 109 -15.68 -4.05 -19.00
C ALA A 109 -15.93 -2.87 -18.04
N VAL A 110 -15.59 -1.64 -18.43
CA VAL A 110 -15.90 -0.43 -17.65
C VAL A 110 -17.39 -0.19 -17.59
N GLU A 111 -18.12 -0.31 -18.72
CA GLU A 111 -19.58 -0.13 -18.75
C GLU A 111 -20.29 -1.22 -17.93
N GLU A 112 -19.85 -2.47 -18.00
CA GLU A 112 -20.36 -3.55 -17.15
C GLU A 112 -20.15 -3.26 -15.67
N ALA A 113 -18.94 -2.85 -15.28
CA ALA A 113 -18.63 -2.50 -13.90
C ALA A 113 -19.45 -1.31 -13.39
N LYS A 114 -19.71 -0.29 -14.23
CA LYS A 114 -20.61 0.83 -13.92
C LYS A 114 -22.06 0.36 -13.69
N ALA A 115 -22.57 -0.50 -14.55
CA ALA A 115 -23.92 -1.04 -14.41
C ALA A 115 -24.06 -1.85 -13.10
N ASN A 116 -23.06 -2.67 -12.79
CA ASN A 116 -22.99 -3.45 -11.56
C ASN A 116 -22.95 -2.56 -10.31
N LEU A 117 -22.17 -1.47 -10.35
CA LEU A 117 -22.13 -0.46 -9.26
C LEU A 117 -23.50 0.21 -9.09
N ALA A 118 -24.12 0.67 -10.15
CA ALA A 118 -25.44 1.32 -10.10
C ALA A 118 -26.50 0.39 -9.50
N SER A 119 -26.50 -0.90 -9.86
CA SER A 119 -27.39 -1.92 -9.28
C SER A 119 -27.15 -2.10 -7.78
N ALA A 120 -25.88 -2.19 -7.34
CA ALA A 120 -25.54 -2.31 -5.94
C ALA A 120 -25.94 -1.06 -5.13
N GLU A 121 -25.74 0.13 -5.69
CA GLU A 121 -26.16 1.41 -5.07
C GLU A 121 -27.68 1.48 -4.90
N ALA A 122 -28.46 1.07 -5.91
CA ALA A 122 -29.93 1.02 -5.82
C ALA A 122 -30.38 0.03 -4.74
N THR A 123 -29.72 -1.15 -4.64
CA THR A 123 -30.00 -2.15 -3.61
C THR A 123 -29.69 -1.62 -2.21
N ALA A 124 -28.53 -1.01 -2.01
CA ALA A 124 -28.13 -0.40 -0.75
C ALA A 124 -29.09 0.72 -0.33
N GLN A 125 -29.50 1.55 -1.26
CA GLN A 125 -30.48 2.60 -1.00
C GLN A 125 -31.82 2.01 -0.55
N SER A 126 -32.36 0.99 -1.23
CA SER A 126 -33.60 0.30 -0.88
C SER A 126 -33.53 -0.28 0.54
N LEU A 127 -32.43 -1.00 0.87
CA LEU A 127 -32.25 -1.59 2.17
C LEU A 127 -32.07 -0.53 3.28
N ASN A 128 -31.42 0.57 2.98
CA ASN A 128 -31.24 1.67 3.92
C ASN A 128 -32.58 2.37 4.25
N ILE A 129 -33.46 2.53 3.26
CA ILE A 129 -34.83 3.06 3.46
C ILE A 129 -35.67 2.10 4.32
N ASN A 130 -35.45 0.80 4.25
CA ASN A 130 -36.17 -0.18 5.03
C ASN A 130 -35.81 -0.14 6.54
N VAL A 131 -34.66 0.40 6.95
CA VAL A 131 -34.25 0.51 8.35
C VAL A 131 -35.19 1.42 9.16
N PRO A 132 -35.45 2.69 8.78
CA PRO A 132 -36.39 3.55 9.51
C PRO A 132 -37.82 3.01 9.47
N ILE A 133 -38.26 2.41 8.37
CA ILE A 133 -39.59 1.79 8.27
C ILE A 133 -39.73 0.68 9.29
N THR A 134 -38.76 -0.25 9.34
CA THR A 134 -38.77 -1.35 10.31
C THR A 134 -38.72 -0.81 11.75
N THR A 135 -37.90 0.21 12.00
CA THR A 135 -37.78 0.84 13.33
C THR A 135 -39.11 1.44 13.78
N THR A 136 -39.79 2.19 12.89
CA THR A 136 -41.09 2.78 13.21
C THR A 136 -42.17 1.71 13.45
N ASN A 137 -42.22 0.69 12.59
CA ASN A 137 -43.19 -0.38 12.72
C ASN A 137 -43.01 -1.16 14.03
N THR A 138 -41.78 -1.58 14.36
CA THR A 138 -41.50 -2.33 15.60
C THR A 138 -41.75 -1.49 16.85
N SER A 139 -41.38 -0.20 16.85
CA SER A 139 -41.66 0.71 17.97
C SER A 139 -43.15 0.95 18.17
N SER A 140 -43.92 1.10 17.08
CA SER A 140 -45.38 1.24 17.16
C SER A 140 -46.03 -0.03 17.66
N GLN A 141 -45.57 -1.20 17.22
CA GLN A 141 -46.10 -2.48 17.70
C GLN A 141 -45.80 -2.70 19.20
N LEU A 142 -44.60 -2.34 19.66
CA LEU A 142 -44.27 -2.41 21.10
C LEU A 142 -45.16 -1.46 21.91
N LYS A 143 -45.36 -0.22 21.44
CA LYS A 143 -46.23 0.74 22.10
C LYS A 143 -47.68 0.26 22.18
N PHE A 144 -48.20 -0.30 21.07
CA PHE A 144 -49.55 -0.88 21.07
C PHE A 144 -49.69 -2.03 22.06
N ALA A 145 -48.75 -2.96 22.09
CA ALA A 145 -48.72 -4.10 23.01
C ALA A 145 -48.61 -3.64 24.48
N SER A 146 -47.79 -2.62 24.77
CA SER A 146 -47.65 -2.04 26.10
C SER A 146 -48.94 -1.40 26.58
N SER A 147 -49.64 -0.65 25.70
CA SER A 147 -50.96 -0.10 26.01
C SER A 147 -52.03 -1.20 26.25
N GLY A 148 -51.89 -2.34 25.55
CA GLY A 148 -52.70 -3.53 25.80
C GLY A 148 -52.53 -4.07 27.23
N VAL A 149 -51.30 -4.17 27.73
CA VAL A 149 -50.99 -4.58 29.12
C VAL A 149 -51.59 -3.60 30.14
N GLU A 150 -51.41 -2.28 29.88
CA GLU A 150 -51.99 -1.24 30.75
C GLU A 150 -53.53 -1.34 30.84
N ASN A 151 -54.19 -1.48 29.70
CA ASN A 151 -55.64 -1.67 29.65
C ASN A 151 -56.10 -2.96 30.37
N ALA A 152 -55.39 -4.07 30.17
CA ALA A 152 -55.72 -5.32 30.87
C ALA A 152 -55.48 -5.22 32.39
N SER A 153 -54.45 -4.54 32.84
CA SER A 153 -54.23 -4.28 34.25
C SER A 153 -55.30 -3.39 34.88
N ALA A 154 -55.76 -2.36 34.17
CA ALA A 154 -56.87 -1.53 34.59
C ALA A 154 -58.18 -2.32 34.71
N ALA A 155 -58.42 -3.30 33.77
CA ALA A 155 -59.58 -4.18 33.83
C ALA A 155 -59.58 -5.09 35.09
N ILE A 156 -58.39 -5.56 35.51
CA ILE A 156 -58.26 -6.35 36.78
C ILE A 156 -58.68 -5.48 37.97
N VAL A 157 -58.19 -4.24 38.08
CA VAL A 157 -58.55 -3.32 39.15
C VAL A 157 -60.06 -3.06 39.16
N ALA A 158 -60.68 -2.89 38.02
CA ALA A 158 -62.11 -2.73 37.88
C ALA A 158 -62.90 -3.98 38.39
N ALA A 159 -62.47 -5.17 37.98
CA ALA A 159 -63.05 -6.45 38.39
C ALA A 159 -62.86 -6.69 39.93
N GLU A 160 -61.72 -6.35 40.48
CA GLU A 160 -61.50 -6.44 41.95
C GLU A 160 -62.40 -5.48 42.76
N LYS A 161 -62.69 -4.30 42.23
CA LYS A 161 -63.69 -3.39 42.83
C LYS A 161 -65.09 -4.00 42.77
N GLN A 162 -65.42 -4.75 41.72
CA GLN A 162 -66.69 -5.46 41.60
C GLN A 162 -66.83 -6.59 42.63
N VAL A 163 -65.73 -7.36 42.86
CA VAL A 163 -65.68 -8.37 43.93
C VAL A 163 -65.89 -7.72 45.29
N ALA A 164 -65.22 -6.62 45.59
CA ALA A 164 -65.42 -5.90 46.85
C ALA A 164 -66.86 -5.44 47.06
N ALA A 165 -67.51 -4.96 46.01
CA ALA A 165 -68.96 -4.54 46.07
C ALA A 165 -69.86 -5.76 46.28
N ALA A 166 -69.63 -6.89 45.60
CA ALA A 166 -70.44 -8.11 45.77
C ALA A 166 -70.22 -8.72 47.15
N HIS A 167 -69.01 -8.70 47.69
CA HIS A 167 -68.70 -9.12 49.05
C HIS A 167 -69.44 -8.25 50.13
N ALA A 168 -69.51 -6.97 49.96
CA ALA A 168 -70.28 -6.08 50.85
C ALA A 168 -71.79 -6.36 50.77
N GLN A 169 -72.32 -6.72 49.60
CA GLN A 169 -73.73 -7.15 49.43
C GLN A 169 -74.01 -8.45 50.16
N LEU A 170 -73.05 -9.45 50.03
CA LEU A 170 -73.14 -10.70 50.75
C LEU A 170 -73.21 -10.47 52.30
N GLN A 171 -72.29 -9.67 52.84
CA GLN A 171 -72.29 -9.33 54.28
C GLN A 171 -73.62 -8.70 54.74
N ALA A 172 -74.18 -7.79 53.92
CA ALA A 172 -75.48 -7.24 54.22
C ALA A 172 -76.63 -8.25 54.23
N ALA A 173 -76.63 -9.19 53.24
CA ALA A 173 -77.60 -10.28 53.17
C ALA A 173 -77.46 -11.25 54.34
N GLU A 174 -76.24 -11.60 54.73
CA GLU A 174 -75.95 -12.48 55.85
C GLU A 174 -76.46 -11.84 57.21
N ALA A 175 -76.20 -10.53 57.39
CA ALA A 175 -76.68 -9.85 58.56
C ALA A 175 -78.22 -9.82 58.69
N ILE A 176 -78.92 -9.72 57.55
CA ILE A 176 -80.40 -9.83 57.49
C ILE A 176 -80.88 -11.23 57.81
N ASP A 177 -80.18 -12.28 57.23
CA ASP A 177 -80.53 -13.66 57.46
C ASP A 177 -80.32 -14.08 58.91
N VAL A 178 -79.17 -13.69 59.53
CA VAL A 178 -78.91 -13.92 60.98
C VAL A 178 -80.08 -13.35 61.83
N LYS A 179 -80.50 -12.13 61.56
CA LYS A 179 -81.63 -11.53 62.24
C LYS A 179 -82.93 -12.33 62.03
N ALA A 180 -83.25 -12.68 60.83
CA ALA A 180 -84.47 -13.49 60.51
C ALA A 180 -84.48 -14.86 61.18
N GLN A 181 -83.29 -15.55 61.16
CA GLN A 181 -83.15 -16.83 61.88
C GLN A 181 -83.29 -16.73 63.38
N GLU A 182 -82.82 -15.62 63.97
CA GLU A 182 -83.01 -15.30 65.39
C GLU A 182 -84.50 -15.02 65.74
N ASP A 183 -85.19 -14.29 64.87
CA ASP A 183 -86.62 -14.03 65.00
C ASP A 183 -87.40 -15.34 64.93
N VAL A 184 -87.08 -16.31 63.98
CA VAL A 184 -87.69 -17.61 63.93
C VAL A 184 -87.46 -18.41 65.22
N ARG A 185 -86.25 -18.42 65.78
CA ARG A 185 -85.91 -19.06 67.04
C ARG A 185 -86.68 -18.52 68.22
N ARG A 186 -86.74 -17.17 68.26
CA ARG A 186 -87.49 -16.45 69.35
C ARG A 186 -88.96 -16.68 69.26
N TYR A 187 -89.59 -16.59 68.09
CA TYR A 187 -91.02 -16.72 67.89
C TYR A 187 -91.44 -18.20 68.06
N LYS A 188 -90.61 -19.18 67.68
CA LYS A 188 -90.87 -20.55 67.97
C LYS A 188 -91.03 -20.82 69.43
N SER A 189 -90.17 -20.32 70.30
CA SER A 189 -90.25 -20.48 71.75
C SER A 189 -91.49 -19.79 72.40
N LEU A 190 -91.99 -18.73 71.76
CA LEU A 190 -93.22 -18.02 72.25
C LEU A 190 -94.52 -18.77 71.76
N VAL A 191 -94.53 -19.27 70.57
CA VAL A 191 -95.62 -20.12 70.03
C VAL A 191 -95.76 -21.41 70.84
N ASP A 192 -94.62 -22.10 71.12
CA ASP A 192 -94.61 -23.31 71.95
C ASP A 192 -95.24 -23.13 73.36
N LYS A 193 -95.16 -21.85 73.86
CA LYS A 193 -95.80 -21.42 75.10
C LYS A 193 -97.20 -20.83 74.97
N GLN A 194 -97.75 -20.80 73.71
CA GLN A 194 -99.07 -20.23 73.41
C GLN A 194 -99.19 -18.73 73.63
N GLU A 195 -98.04 -17.97 73.70
CA GLU A 195 -97.93 -16.50 73.92
C GLU A 195 -97.99 -15.73 72.59
N LEU A 196 -97.86 -16.39 71.41
CA LEU A 196 -97.84 -15.79 70.08
C LEU A 196 -98.73 -16.53 69.09
N ALA A 197 -99.38 -15.83 68.18
CA ALA A 197 -100.16 -16.43 67.10
C ALA A 197 -99.25 -17.22 66.06
N GLN A 198 -99.67 -18.45 65.66
CA GLN A 198 -98.99 -19.31 64.72
C GLN A 198 -98.68 -18.55 63.44
N GLN A 199 -99.57 -17.67 62.95
CA GLN A 199 -99.38 -16.93 61.69
C GLN A 199 -98.12 -16.03 61.72
N ILE A 200 -97.75 -15.41 62.88
CA ILE A 200 -96.56 -14.57 63.07
C ILE A 200 -95.31 -15.45 62.97
N TYR A 201 -95.31 -16.66 63.56
CA TYR A 201 -94.22 -17.62 63.39
C TYR A 201 -94.06 -18.10 61.90
N ASP A 202 -95.17 -18.45 61.28
CA ASP A 202 -95.13 -18.86 59.82
C ASP A 202 -94.62 -17.72 58.93
N GLN A 203 -94.97 -16.52 59.22
CA GLN A 203 -94.40 -15.35 58.51
C GLN A 203 -92.91 -15.14 58.78
N ALA A 204 -92.43 -15.39 59.96
CA ALA A 204 -91.02 -15.34 60.28
C ALA A 204 -90.23 -16.47 59.55
N VAL A 205 -90.80 -17.65 59.52
CA VAL A 205 -90.23 -18.82 58.78
C VAL A 205 -90.12 -18.49 57.24
N ALA A 206 -91.21 -17.89 56.71
CA ALA A 206 -91.20 -17.47 55.31
C ALA A 206 -90.15 -16.41 55.03
N THR A 207 -89.97 -15.42 55.93
CA THR A 207 -88.96 -14.35 55.87
C THR A 207 -87.56 -14.96 55.94
N ALA A 208 -87.32 -15.87 56.89
CA ALA A 208 -86.01 -16.56 57.03
C ALA A 208 -85.67 -17.41 55.78
N LYS A 209 -86.65 -18.12 55.22
CA LYS A 209 -86.38 -18.81 53.91
C LYS A 209 -86.02 -17.82 52.77
N SER A 210 -86.70 -16.69 52.74
CA SER A 210 -86.39 -15.65 51.70
C SER A 210 -84.99 -15.05 51.92
N SER A 211 -84.61 -14.75 53.20
CA SER A 211 -83.30 -14.21 53.49
C SER A 211 -82.20 -15.21 53.20
N THR A 212 -82.38 -16.50 53.56
CA THR A 212 -81.42 -17.53 53.20
C THR A 212 -81.25 -17.67 51.66
N ALA A 213 -82.32 -17.59 50.90
CA ALA A 213 -82.24 -17.58 49.44
C ALA A 213 -81.52 -16.32 48.94
N SER A 214 -81.69 -15.15 49.60
CA SER A 214 -80.99 -13.94 49.26
C SER A 214 -79.46 -14.05 49.51
N VAL A 215 -79.04 -14.72 50.59
CA VAL A 215 -77.63 -15.02 50.88
C VAL A 215 -77.04 -15.91 49.80
N ALA A 216 -77.77 -16.99 49.46
CA ALA A 216 -77.29 -17.86 48.38
C ALA A 216 -77.11 -17.10 47.04
N ALA A 217 -78.05 -16.26 46.70
CA ALA A 217 -77.95 -15.42 45.50
C ALA A 217 -76.76 -14.44 45.55
N ALA A 218 -76.49 -13.84 46.72
CA ALA A 218 -75.36 -12.97 46.94
C ALA A 218 -74.01 -13.70 46.88
N GLN A 219 -73.93 -14.95 47.41
CA GLN A 219 -72.77 -15.83 47.29
C GLN A 219 -72.44 -16.16 45.83
N GLU A 220 -73.46 -16.52 45.03
CA GLU A 220 -73.28 -16.77 43.60
C GLU A 220 -72.85 -15.52 42.85
N ASN A 221 -73.34 -14.33 43.21
CA ASN A 221 -72.90 -13.06 42.62
C ASN A 221 -71.43 -12.76 42.94
N GLU A 222 -70.99 -13.02 44.19
CA GLU A 222 -69.58 -12.85 44.55
C GLU A 222 -68.69 -13.87 43.78
N ALA A 223 -69.09 -15.11 43.69
CA ALA A 223 -68.38 -16.15 42.91
C ALA A 223 -68.27 -15.77 41.41
N ALA A 224 -69.34 -15.19 40.83
CA ALA A 224 -69.32 -14.69 39.46
C ALA A 224 -68.35 -13.53 39.29
N ALA A 225 -68.31 -12.59 40.25
CA ALA A 225 -67.38 -11.49 40.26
C ALA A 225 -65.93 -11.97 40.40
N GLN A 226 -65.67 -13.00 41.23
CA GLN A 226 -64.34 -13.65 41.30
C GLN A 226 -63.92 -14.31 39.99
N GLN A 227 -64.83 -14.94 39.30
CA GLN A 227 -64.54 -15.48 37.94
C GLN A 227 -64.21 -14.36 36.91
N ALA A 228 -64.82 -13.18 37.02
CA ALA A 228 -64.50 -12.05 36.18
C ALA A 228 -63.04 -11.55 36.42
N VAL A 229 -62.56 -11.57 37.67
CA VAL A 229 -61.13 -11.29 37.99
C VAL A 229 -60.21 -12.33 37.32
N GLN A 230 -60.53 -13.62 37.34
CA GLN A 230 -59.73 -14.63 36.68
C GLN A 230 -59.71 -14.46 35.15
N GLN A 231 -60.82 -14.09 34.55
CA GLN A 231 -60.86 -13.76 33.11
C GLN A 231 -59.97 -12.53 32.77
N ALA A 232 -60.04 -11.47 33.60
CA ALA A 232 -59.20 -10.28 33.44
C ALA A 232 -57.70 -10.58 33.59
N ARG A 233 -57.34 -11.48 34.56
CA ARG A 233 -55.94 -11.96 34.71
C ARG A 233 -55.47 -12.79 33.52
N SER A 234 -56.31 -13.63 32.97
CA SER A 234 -55.98 -14.39 31.73
C SER A 234 -55.77 -13.47 30.55
N GLN A 235 -56.56 -12.37 30.43
CA GLN A 235 -56.40 -11.36 29.40
C GLN A 235 -55.10 -10.56 29.61
N LEU A 236 -54.70 -10.27 30.86
CA LEU A 236 -53.38 -9.67 31.16
C LEU A 236 -52.27 -10.58 30.66
N GLY A 237 -52.28 -11.89 30.96
CA GLY A 237 -51.28 -12.84 30.50
C GLY A 237 -51.15 -12.87 29.00
N GLN A 238 -52.26 -12.80 28.23
CA GLN A 238 -52.25 -12.69 26.77
C GLN A 238 -51.58 -11.38 26.29
N SER A 239 -51.91 -10.25 26.97
CA SER A 239 -51.32 -8.94 26.63
C SER A 239 -49.82 -8.92 26.93
N GLU A 240 -49.39 -9.50 28.05
CA GLU A 240 -47.97 -9.63 28.41
C GLU A 240 -47.19 -10.50 27.39
N ALA A 241 -47.76 -11.61 26.96
CA ALA A 241 -47.19 -12.45 25.92
C ALA A 241 -47.03 -11.68 24.58
N SER A 242 -48.02 -10.85 24.22
CA SER A 242 -47.99 -10.00 23.05
C SER A 242 -46.89 -8.91 23.17
N ARG A 243 -46.72 -8.30 24.37
CA ARG A 243 -45.64 -7.34 24.64
C ARG A 243 -44.27 -7.99 24.55
N LEU A 244 -44.08 -9.18 25.14
CA LEU A 244 -42.84 -9.93 25.07
C LEU A 244 -42.48 -10.28 23.60
N SER A 245 -43.45 -10.63 22.78
CA SER A 245 -43.26 -10.85 21.35
C SER A 245 -42.82 -9.55 20.64
N ALA A 246 -43.44 -8.40 20.97
CA ALA A 246 -43.09 -7.11 20.39
C ALA A 246 -41.70 -6.60 20.85
N GLU A 247 -41.19 -7.05 22.01
CA GLU A 247 -39.85 -6.74 22.51
C GLU A 247 -38.73 -7.34 21.68
N THR A 248 -39.02 -8.25 20.74
CA THR A 248 -38.04 -8.74 19.73
C THR A 248 -37.79 -7.73 18.61
N GLY A 249 -38.54 -6.63 18.58
CA GLY A 249 -38.42 -5.57 17.56
C GLY A 249 -37.01 -5.02 17.37
N PRO A 250 -36.23 -4.69 18.43
CA PRO A 250 -34.87 -4.24 18.30
C PRO A 250 -33.95 -5.24 17.57
N GLN A 251 -34.12 -6.54 17.76
CA GLN A 251 -33.39 -7.59 17.05
C GLN A 251 -33.70 -7.57 15.55
N GLN A 252 -34.99 -7.37 15.22
CA GLN A 252 -35.43 -7.25 13.82
C GLN A 252 -34.84 -5.99 13.15
N VAL A 253 -34.80 -4.86 13.86
CA VAL A 253 -34.14 -3.63 13.39
C VAL A 253 -32.64 -3.86 13.22
N SER A 254 -31.98 -4.52 14.18
CA SER A 254 -30.54 -4.85 14.10
C SER A 254 -30.23 -5.71 12.88
N SER A 255 -31.05 -6.74 12.61
CA SER A 255 -30.92 -7.60 11.43
C SER A 255 -31.07 -6.81 10.12
N THR A 256 -32.09 -5.92 10.05
CA THR A 256 -32.31 -5.06 8.88
C THR A 256 -31.16 -4.11 8.67
N ARG A 257 -30.63 -3.52 9.74
CA ARG A 257 -29.46 -2.64 9.69
C ARG A 257 -28.21 -3.39 9.24
N ALA A 258 -27.98 -4.61 9.71
CA ALA A 258 -26.85 -5.44 9.28
C ALA A 258 -26.92 -5.73 7.77
N ARG A 259 -28.13 -6.00 7.22
CA ARG A 259 -28.33 -6.19 5.78
C ARG A 259 -28.04 -4.92 4.98
N ALA A 260 -28.46 -3.75 5.50
CA ALA A 260 -28.15 -2.46 4.87
C ALA A 260 -26.64 -2.18 4.86
N HIS A 261 -25.93 -2.48 5.96
CA HIS A 261 -24.47 -2.37 6.01
C HIS A 261 -23.76 -3.35 5.08
N ALA A 262 -24.24 -4.57 4.95
CA ALA A 262 -23.70 -5.53 3.98
C ALA A 262 -23.84 -5.04 2.54
N ALA A 263 -24.98 -4.45 2.19
CA ALA A 263 -25.19 -3.87 0.87
C ALA A 263 -24.28 -2.63 0.62
N ILE A 264 -24.01 -1.81 1.63
CA ILE A 264 -23.03 -0.71 1.53
C ILE A 264 -21.62 -1.26 1.27
N SER A 265 -21.26 -2.37 1.90
CA SER A 265 -19.97 -3.04 1.66
C SER A 265 -19.89 -3.61 0.24
N ASP A 266 -20.98 -4.15 -0.31
CA ASP A 266 -21.05 -4.59 -1.71
C ASP A 266 -20.86 -3.41 -2.68
N VAL A 267 -21.45 -2.24 -2.40
CA VAL A 267 -21.19 -1.00 -3.18
C VAL A 267 -19.70 -0.67 -3.23
N GLN A 268 -18.98 -0.78 -2.08
CA GLN A 268 -17.54 -0.53 -2.06
C GLN A 268 -16.77 -1.55 -2.91
N GLN A 269 -17.17 -2.82 -2.87
CA GLN A 269 -16.59 -3.86 -3.71
C GLN A 269 -16.79 -3.58 -5.21
N LYS A 270 -18.01 -3.21 -5.61
CA LYS A 270 -18.30 -2.87 -7.01
C LYS A 270 -17.59 -1.60 -7.47
N ARG A 271 -17.42 -0.63 -6.56
CA ARG A 271 -16.63 0.59 -6.84
C ARG A 271 -15.17 0.26 -7.11
N ALA A 272 -14.55 -0.59 -6.29
CA ALA A 272 -13.19 -1.05 -6.52
C ALA A 272 -13.04 -1.84 -7.83
N ALA A 273 -14.06 -2.65 -8.19
CA ALA A 273 -14.08 -3.35 -9.47
C ALA A 273 -14.16 -2.38 -10.66
N LEU A 274 -14.94 -1.29 -10.55
CA LEU A 274 -14.99 -0.24 -11.56
C LEU A 274 -13.64 0.48 -11.69
N GLU A 275 -13.01 0.82 -10.59
CA GLU A 275 -11.68 1.45 -10.59
C GLU A 275 -10.64 0.56 -11.27
N GLN A 276 -10.67 -0.75 -10.99
CA GLN A 276 -9.78 -1.72 -11.66
C GLN A 276 -10.04 -1.79 -13.17
N ALA A 277 -11.30 -1.79 -13.60
CA ALA A 277 -11.65 -1.77 -15.02
C ALA A 277 -11.17 -0.48 -15.71
N GLN A 278 -11.33 0.68 -15.06
CA GLN A 278 -10.81 1.97 -15.53
C GLN A 278 -9.29 2.00 -15.63
N LEU A 279 -8.58 1.45 -14.65
CA LEU A 279 -7.12 1.33 -14.70
C LEU A 279 -6.68 0.46 -15.88
N ASN A 280 -7.35 -0.67 -16.11
CA ASN A 280 -7.06 -1.53 -17.26
C ASN A 280 -7.31 -0.80 -18.59
N LEU A 281 -8.39 -0.02 -18.69
CA LEU A 281 -8.64 0.83 -19.86
C LEU A 281 -7.54 1.89 -20.03
N GLN A 282 -7.09 2.51 -18.95
CA GLN A 282 -5.98 3.47 -19.01
C GLN A 282 -4.68 2.82 -19.49
N TYR A 283 -4.43 1.56 -19.13
CA TYR A 283 -3.23 0.81 -19.55
C TYR A 283 -3.27 0.43 -21.03
N THR A 284 -4.40 0.61 -21.76
CA THR A 284 -4.42 0.47 -23.22
C THR A 284 -3.56 1.54 -23.90
N GLN A 285 -3.31 2.66 -23.24
CA GLN A 285 -2.38 3.69 -23.68
C GLN A 285 -1.06 3.55 -22.93
N VAL A 286 -0.07 2.97 -23.60
CA VAL A 286 1.28 2.81 -23.03
C VAL A 286 2.02 4.13 -23.18
N VAL A 287 2.38 4.73 -22.04
CA VAL A 287 3.05 6.04 -22.00
C VAL A 287 4.52 5.94 -21.60
N ALA A 288 5.32 6.89 -22.03
CA ALA A 288 6.73 6.99 -21.67
C ALA A 288 6.92 7.34 -20.18
N PRO A 289 7.60 6.49 -19.38
CA PRO A 289 7.88 6.77 -17.97
C PRO A 289 8.92 7.89 -17.77
N ILE A 290 9.80 8.05 -18.74
CA ILE A 290 10.87 9.06 -18.78
C ILE A 290 11.01 9.62 -20.19
N SER A 291 11.78 10.73 -20.33
CA SER A 291 12.20 11.24 -21.63
C SER A 291 13.45 10.50 -22.12
N GLY A 292 13.59 10.30 -23.43
CA GLY A 292 14.74 9.63 -24.04
C GLY A 292 14.49 9.17 -25.47
N GLU A 293 15.46 8.52 -26.10
CA GLU A 293 15.31 7.90 -27.41
C GLU A 293 14.68 6.50 -27.27
N VAL A 294 13.80 6.18 -28.20
CA VAL A 294 13.07 4.91 -28.24
C VAL A 294 13.74 3.89 -29.16
N ASN A 295 13.89 2.68 -28.64
CA ASN A 295 14.17 1.50 -29.48
C ASN A 295 12.96 0.57 -29.41
N LYS A 296 12.22 0.43 -30.50
CA LYS A 296 10.97 -0.32 -30.54
C LYS A 296 11.16 -1.76 -31.00
N THR A 297 10.46 -2.67 -30.37
CA THR A 297 10.35 -4.07 -30.79
C THR A 297 8.93 -4.46 -31.18
N VAL A 298 7.96 -3.56 -30.88
CA VAL A 298 6.53 -3.76 -31.14
C VAL A 298 6.15 -3.25 -32.52
N VAL A 299 5.18 -3.96 -33.15
CA VAL A 299 4.59 -3.58 -34.44
C VAL A 299 3.07 -3.57 -34.36
N VAL A 300 2.43 -2.79 -35.22
CA VAL A 300 0.96 -2.76 -35.34
C VAL A 300 0.43 -4.14 -35.73
N GLY A 301 -0.65 -4.60 -35.08
CA GLY A 301 -1.23 -5.93 -35.26
C GLY A 301 -0.63 -7.02 -34.37
N MET A 302 0.42 -6.71 -33.57
CA MET A 302 1.00 -7.65 -32.65
C MET A 302 0.06 -7.87 -31.45
N ASN A 303 -0.12 -9.14 -31.05
CA ASN A 303 -0.82 -9.48 -29.82
C ASN A 303 0.20 -9.48 -28.67
N VAL A 304 -0.04 -8.65 -27.67
CA VAL A 304 0.84 -8.45 -26.52
C VAL A 304 0.26 -9.06 -25.25
N GLN A 305 1.14 -9.47 -24.34
CA GLN A 305 0.79 -10.06 -23.06
C GLN A 305 1.33 -9.20 -21.90
N PRO A 306 0.74 -9.27 -20.70
CA PRO A 306 1.27 -8.60 -19.52
C PRO A 306 2.71 -8.98 -19.25
N GLY A 307 3.59 -7.98 -19.02
CA GLY A 307 5.03 -8.16 -18.81
C GLY A 307 5.85 -8.24 -20.11
N GLN A 308 5.24 -8.34 -21.29
CA GLN A 308 5.96 -8.35 -22.56
C GLN A 308 6.55 -6.96 -22.84
N GLN A 309 7.86 -6.92 -23.08
CA GLN A 309 8.58 -5.71 -23.47
C GLN A 309 8.13 -5.26 -24.87
N LEU A 310 7.75 -4.00 -24.99
CA LEU A 310 7.30 -3.38 -26.23
C LEU A 310 8.39 -2.52 -26.87
N LEU A 311 9.14 -1.82 -26.04
CA LEU A 311 10.20 -0.92 -26.45
C LEU A 311 11.13 -0.65 -25.26
N THR A 312 12.29 -0.04 -25.54
CA THR A 312 13.22 0.44 -24.51
C THR A 312 13.41 1.94 -24.70
N ILE A 313 13.39 2.69 -23.61
CA ILE A 313 13.74 4.11 -23.62
C ILE A 313 15.15 4.25 -23.07
N VAL A 314 15.98 4.95 -23.84
CA VAL A 314 17.36 5.26 -23.50
C VAL A 314 17.42 6.75 -23.12
N PRO A 315 17.61 7.09 -21.84
CA PRO A 315 17.78 8.48 -21.44
C PRO A 315 19.16 8.96 -21.92
N LEU A 316 19.20 10.12 -22.58
CA LEU A 316 20.45 10.72 -23.03
C LEU A 316 20.93 11.81 -22.06
N ASP A 317 20.08 12.23 -21.15
CA ASP A 317 20.39 13.24 -20.13
C ASP A 317 21.11 12.67 -18.91
N ASP A 318 20.93 11.37 -18.61
CA ASP A 318 21.46 10.68 -17.43
C ASP A 318 22.42 9.56 -17.88
N VAL A 319 23.54 9.98 -18.49
CA VAL A 319 24.61 9.08 -18.91
C VAL A 319 25.83 9.28 -18.01
N TRP A 320 26.57 8.20 -17.81
CA TRP A 320 27.85 8.23 -17.10
C TRP A 320 28.87 7.39 -17.85
N ILE A 321 30.13 7.48 -17.46
CA ILE A 321 31.21 6.68 -18.01
C ILE A 321 31.59 5.60 -16.98
N THR A 322 31.60 4.36 -17.41
CA THR A 322 32.18 3.24 -16.68
C THR A 322 33.58 2.98 -17.23
N ALA A 323 34.59 3.38 -16.48
CA ALA A 323 35.98 3.30 -16.85
C ALA A 323 36.70 2.24 -16.02
N ASN A 324 37.30 1.26 -16.69
CA ASN A 324 38.00 0.14 -16.06
C ASN A 324 39.50 0.46 -15.91
N PHE A 325 39.90 0.99 -14.76
CA PHE A 325 41.30 1.28 -14.45
C PHE A 325 42.00 0.07 -13.88
N LYS A 326 43.30 -0.06 -14.18
CA LYS A 326 44.15 -1.07 -13.56
C LYS A 326 44.31 -0.79 -12.07
N GLU A 327 44.41 -1.84 -11.24
CA GLU A 327 44.60 -1.73 -9.78
C GLU A 327 45.78 -0.79 -9.42
N THR A 328 46.84 -0.78 -10.23
CA THR A 328 48.01 0.07 -10.02
C THR A 328 47.74 1.57 -10.21
N GLN A 329 46.74 1.94 -11.04
CA GLN A 329 46.36 3.31 -11.35
C GLN A 329 45.46 3.92 -10.26
N LEU A 330 44.78 3.10 -9.46
CA LEU A 330 43.86 3.56 -8.43
C LEU A 330 44.50 4.11 -7.17
N ARG A 331 45.82 3.98 -7.01
CA ARG A 331 46.54 4.35 -5.77
C ARG A 331 46.26 5.76 -5.30
N GLN A 332 46.11 6.72 -6.21
CA GLN A 332 45.89 8.15 -5.90
C GLN A 332 44.52 8.63 -6.38
N MET A 333 43.69 7.73 -6.98
CA MET A 333 42.37 8.08 -7.47
C MET A 333 41.37 8.17 -6.32
N LYS A 334 40.53 9.21 -6.32
CA LYS A 334 39.53 9.48 -5.29
C LYS A 334 38.27 10.07 -5.93
N ALA A 335 37.13 9.85 -5.29
CA ALA A 335 35.89 10.53 -5.66
C ALA A 335 36.07 12.07 -5.60
N GLY A 336 35.45 12.76 -6.54
CA GLY A 336 35.52 14.21 -6.74
C GLY A 336 36.68 14.69 -7.62
N GLN A 337 37.59 13.82 -8.07
CA GLN A 337 38.66 14.19 -8.97
C GLN A 337 38.10 14.48 -10.38
N ARG A 338 38.61 15.55 -10.98
CA ARG A 338 38.23 15.97 -12.33
C ARG A 338 38.69 14.98 -13.38
N SER A 339 37.89 14.80 -14.41
CA SER A 339 38.22 13.98 -15.57
C SER A 339 37.87 14.69 -16.87
N ASP A 340 38.77 14.61 -17.85
CA ASP A 340 38.51 15.01 -19.22
C ASP A 340 38.26 13.72 -20.04
N ILE A 341 37.11 13.64 -20.72
CA ILE A 341 36.62 12.44 -21.39
C ILE A 341 36.69 12.66 -22.88
N HIS A 342 37.61 11.99 -23.54
CA HIS A 342 37.78 12.03 -25.00
C HIS A 342 36.89 11.00 -25.67
N VAL A 343 36.08 11.43 -26.63
CA VAL A 343 35.15 10.56 -27.37
C VAL A 343 35.72 10.23 -28.72
N ASP A 344 35.98 8.95 -28.97
CA ASP A 344 36.62 8.48 -30.20
C ASP A 344 35.82 8.83 -31.46
N SER A 345 34.49 8.75 -31.40
CA SER A 345 33.60 8.95 -32.54
C SER A 345 33.49 10.40 -33.02
N SER A 346 33.60 11.37 -32.10
CA SER A 346 33.40 12.79 -32.39
C SER A 346 34.69 13.61 -32.30
N GLY A 347 35.73 13.08 -31.67
CA GLY A 347 36.97 13.82 -31.35
C GLY A 347 36.78 14.93 -30.32
N ARG A 348 35.61 15.03 -29.69
CA ARG A 348 35.25 16.04 -28.69
C ARG A 348 35.63 15.55 -27.28
N THR A 349 35.97 16.52 -26.44
CA THR A 349 36.31 16.29 -25.04
C THR A 349 35.19 16.84 -24.16
N PHE A 350 34.67 16.00 -23.27
CA PHE A 350 33.68 16.34 -22.26
C PHE A 350 34.36 16.43 -20.90
N LYS A 351 33.80 17.22 -19.99
CA LYS A 351 34.28 17.34 -18.61
C LYS A 351 33.38 16.55 -17.67
N GLY A 352 34.00 15.97 -16.66
CA GLY A 352 33.32 15.25 -15.63
C GLY A 352 34.19 15.06 -14.40
N HIS A 353 33.70 14.30 -13.46
CA HIS A 353 34.42 13.98 -12.24
C HIS A 353 34.15 12.54 -11.81
N VAL A 354 35.09 11.99 -11.09
CA VAL A 354 34.97 10.66 -10.49
C VAL A 354 33.87 10.70 -9.43
N ASP A 355 32.80 9.95 -9.63
CA ASP A 355 31.71 9.78 -8.66
C ASP A 355 32.09 8.73 -7.62
N SER A 356 32.44 7.54 -8.09
CA SER A 356 32.71 6.41 -7.20
C SER A 356 33.66 5.40 -7.84
N ILE A 357 34.35 4.65 -6.99
CA ILE A 357 35.22 3.53 -7.36
C ILE A 357 34.54 2.25 -6.88
N ALA A 358 34.37 1.26 -7.75
CA ALA A 358 33.70 0.02 -7.39
C ALA A 358 34.49 -0.74 -6.28
N GLY A 359 33.75 -1.37 -5.37
CA GLY A 359 34.32 -2.13 -4.25
C GLY A 359 34.91 -3.48 -4.65
N ALA A 360 34.78 -3.89 -5.94
CA ALA A 360 35.32 -5.16 -6.44
C ALA A 360 35.68 -5.05 -7.91
N THR A 361 36.48 -6.00 -8.39
CA THR A 361 36.90 -6.10 -9.80
C THR A 361 35.75 -6.53 -10.69
N GLY A 362 35.76 -6.12 -11.97
CA GLY A 362 34.71 -6.44 -12.94
C GLY A 362 34.36 -7.94 -13.03
N PRO A 363 35.34 -8.85 -13.10
CA PRO A 363 35.07 -10.29 -13.13
C PRO A 363 34.29 -10.85 -11.94
N LEU A 364 34.38 -10.23 -10.76
CA LEU A 364 33.63 -10.68 -9.57
C LEU A 364 32.12 -10.42 -9.67
N PHE A 365 31.72 -9.43 -10.45
CA PHE A 365 30.32 -9.10 -10.71
C PHE A 365 29.75 -9.80 -11.97
N SER A 366 30.57 -10.56 -12.69
CA SER A 366 30.12 -11.32 -13.87
C SER A 366 29.34 -12.57 -13.45
N LEU A 367 28.23 -12.83 -14.16
CA LEU A 367 27.44 -14.08 -14.02
C LEU A 367 28.29 -15.34 -14.28
N LEU A 368 29.33 -15.24 -15.08
CA LEU A 368 30.27 -16.30 -15.41
C LEU A 368 31.70 -15.76 -15.17
N PRO A 369 32.23 -15.84 -13.94
CA PRO A 369 33.61 -15.45 -13.69
C PRO A 369 34.56 -16.31 -14.53
N PRO A 370 35.60 -15.74 -15.11
CA PRO A 370 36.60 -16.52 -15.85
C PRO A 370 37.34 -17.44 -14.88
N GLU A 371 37.11 -18.76 -14.98
CA GLU A 371 37.87 -19.76 -14.24
C GLU A 371 39.17 -20.10 -15.03
N ASN A 372 40.29 -20.08 -14.33
CA ASN A 372 41.57 -20.56 -14.92
C ASN A 372 41.51 -22.07 -15.05
N ALA A 373 41.24 -22.56 -16.26
CA ALA A 373 41.05 -23.97 -16.58
C ALA A 373 42.29 -24.86 -16.31
N THR A 374 43.45 -24.29 -15.97
CA THR A 374 44.73 -25.02 -15.78
C THR A 374 45.19 -25.13 -14.33
N GLY A 375 44.44 -24.64 -13.35
CA GLY A 375 44.76 -24.76 -11.93
C GLY A 375 46.01 -23.98 -11.46
N ASN A 376 46.70 -23.27 -12.35
CA ASN A 376 47.84 -22.42 -11.98
C ASN A 376 47.37 -20.96 -11.76
N TYR A 377 47.59 -20.44 -10.55
CA TYR A 377 47.29 -19.04 -10.27
C TYR A 377 48.33 -18.13 -10.94
N VAL A 378 47.92 -17.48 -12.02
CA VAL A 378 48.71 -16.43 -12.68
C VAL A 378 48.27 -15.07 -12.14
N LYS A 379 49.19 -14.28 -11.62
CA LYS A 379 48.88 -12.89 -11.21
C LYS A 379 48.61 -12.05 -12.44
N ILE A 380 47.32 -11.82 -12.73
CA ILE A 380 46.86 -10.92 -13.77
C ILE A 380 46.49 -9.60 -13.12
N VAL A 381 46.90 -8.47 -13.73
CA VAL A 381 46.49 -7.13 -13.24
C VAL A 381 44.97 -7.03 -13.43
N GLN A 382 44.28 -6.88 -12.32
CA GLN A 382 42.82 -6.73 -12.30
C GLN A 382 42.43 -5.30 -12.68
N ARG A 383 41.24 -5.16 -13.31
CA ARG A 383 40.66 -3.87 -13.60
C ARG A 383 39.47 -3.64 -12.66
N ILE A 384 39.35 -2.42 -12.16
CA ILE A 384 38.29 -2.00 -11.23
C ILE A 384 37.49 -0.91 -11.90
N PRO A 385 36.16 -1.06 -12.02
CA PRO A 385 35.29 -0.04 -12.58
C PRO A 385 35.27 1.23 -11.75
N VAL A 386 35.44 2.36 -12.40
CA VAL A 386 35.32 3.70 -11.84
C VAL A 386 34.16 4.38 -12.57
N LYS A 387 33.19 4.87 -11.83
CA LYS A 387 32.09 5.67 -12.36
C LYS A 387 32.50 7.14 -12.44
N ILE A 388 32.41 7.72 -13.64
CA ILE A 388 32.69 9.12 -13.90
C ILE A 388 31.38 9.75 -14.39
N VAL A 389 30.94 10.80 -13.72
CA VAL A 389 29.72 11.54 -14.07
C VAL A 389 30.10 12.83 -14.79
N LEU A 390 29.36 13.17 -15.83
CA LEU A 390 29.54 14.40 -16.57
C LEU A 390 29.18 15.63 -15.74
N ASP A 391 29.89 16.71 -15.95
CA ASP A 391 29.54 17.98 -15.33
C ASP A 391 28.23 18.52 -15.94
N PRO A 392 27.42 19.28 -15.15
CA PRO A 392 26.16 19.79 -15.62
C PRO A 392 26.27 20.59 -16.93
N GLY A 393 25.49 20.21 -17.92
CA GLY A 393 25.42 20.89 -19.20
C GLY A 393 26.42 20.45 -20.29
N GLU A 394 27.26 19.46 -19.99
CA GLU A 394 28.25 18.98 -20.98
C GLU A 394 27.62 18.17 -22.13
N ASN A 395 26.51 17.45 -21.92
CA ASN A 395 25.85 16.61 -22.96
C ASN A 395 24.49 17.18 -23.40
N GLN A 396 24.30 18.49 -23.47
CA GLN A 396 23.02 19.10 -23.89
C GLN A 396 22.62 18.78 -25.33
N ASP A 397 23.56 18.50 -26.17
CA ASP A 397 23.35 18.10 -27.58
C ASP A 397 23.21 16.59 -27.79
N HIS A 398 23.12 15.80 -26.70
CA HIS A 398 22.89 14.36 -26.68
C HIS A 398 23.85 13.57 -27.60
N GLN A 399 25.11 14.03 -27.71
CA GLN A 399 26.11 13.36 -28.53
C GLN A 399 26.68 12.09 -27.88
N LEU A 400 26.69 12.03 -26.53
CA LEU A 400 27.08 10.82 -25.82
C LEU A 400 25.93 9.84 -25.76
N ARG A 401 26.15 8.67 -26.32
CA ARG A 401 25.18 7.57 -26.37
C ARG A 401 25.72 6.36 -25.63
N PRO A 402 24.90 5.66 -24.85
CA PRO A 402 25.32 4.43 -24.19
C PRO A 402 25.92 3.41 -25.18
N GLY A 403 27.00 2.76 -24.77
CA GLY A 403 27.77 1.85 -25.60
C GLY A 403 28.88 2.49 -26.44
N MET A 404 29.02 3.82 -26.46
CA MET A 404 30.16 4.48 -27.08
C MET A 404 31.43 4.27 -26.28
N ASN A 405 32.57 4.00 -26.98
CA ASN A 405 33.90 3.98 -26.38
C ASN A 405 34.42 5.39 -26.15
N VAL A 406 35.07 5.58 -25.02
CA VAL A 406 35.65 6.85 -24.59
C VAL A 406 36.98 6.60 -23.89
N VAL A 407 37.83 7.62 -23.85
CA VAL A 407 39.10 7.61 -23.12
C VAL A 407 39.07 8.70 -22.06
N PRO A 408 38.82 8.36 -20.80
CA PRO A 408 38.83 9.31 -19.69
C PRO A 408 40.27 9.49 -19.15
N ASP A 409 40.68 10.75 -19.02
CA ASP A 409 41.89 11.19 -18.32
C ASP A 409 41.49 11.73 -16.95
N VAL A 410 41.81 11.00 -15.90
CA VAL A 410 41.48 11.39 -14.50
C VAL A 410 42.69 12.09 -13.89
N TYR A 411 42.51 13.32 -13.44
CA TYR A 411 43.57 14.11 -12.80
C TYR A 411 43.71 13.70 -11.33
N ILE A 412 44.87 13.07 -11.01
CA ILE A 412 45.14 12.52 -9.67
C ILE A 412 45.86 13.48 -8.73
N ARG A 413 46.13 14.68 -9.19
CA ARG A 413 46.81 15.75 -8.40
C ARG A 413 46.12 17.10 -8.58
#